data_8b37e2df91f95cbd3f0c8e981015c055
#
_entry.id   8b37e2df91f95cbd3f0c8e981015c055
#
_cell.length_a   1.000
_cell.length_b   1.000
_cell.length_c   1.000
_cell.angle_alpha   90.00
_cell.angle_beta   90.00
_cell.angle_gamma   90.00
#
_symmetry.space_group_name_H-M   'P 1'
#
loop_
_entity.id
_entity.type
_entity.pdbx_description
1 polymer ?
#
loop_
_entity_poly.entity_id
_entity_poly.type
_entity_poly.pdbx_seq_one_letter_code
_entity_poly.pdbx_strand_id
1 'polypeptide(L)'
;MEIKTEDYRVWIDCNTSTVYVQGFLRLSGIQEYQPIMDLLLQAAEALSDLTVNLQKLEFLNSSGISMLSMFVVKVRQEGTIRLTLQGSDKVLWQTKSLKNLQRLMPTLTLTFTSADSTKTA
;
A
#
# COMPACT_ATOMS: atom_id res chain seq x y z
N MET A 1 -2.18 13.94 -7.37
CA MET A 1 -2.29 12.79 -8.28
C MET A 1 -3.29 11.78 -7.72
N GLU A 2 -4.17 11.31 -8.57
CA GLU A 2 -5.25 10.42 -8.13
C GLU A 2 -5.66 9.50 -9.28
N ILE A 3 -5.96 8.24 -8.93
CA ILE A 3 -6.55 7.28 -9.84
C ILE A 3 -7.87 6.85 -9.20
N LYS A 4 -8.97 7.05 -9.93
CA LYS A 4 -10.30 6.75 -9.40
C LYS A 4 -11.13 6.02 -10.44
N THR A 5 -11.69 4.88 -10.05
CA THR A 5 -12.62 4.10 -10.85
C THR A 5 -13.82 3.73 -10.00
N GLU A 6 -14.77 3.00 -10.59
CA GLU A 6 -15.92 2.49 -9.82
C GLU A 6 -15.48 1.48 -8.77
N ASP A 7 -14.40 0.75 -9.00
CA ASP A 7 -13.98 -0.34 -8.14
C ASP A 7 -12.95 0.06 -7.11
N TYR A 8 -12.11 1.07 -7.41
CA TYR A 8 -11.02 1.42 -6.52
C TYR A 8 -10.62 2.88 -6.66
N ARG A 9 -9.87 3.36 -5.67
CA ARG A 9 -9.32 4.69 -5.66
C ARG A 9 -7.92 4.67 -5.06
N VAL A 10 -6.99 5.38 -5.70
CA VAL A 10 -5.62 5.54 -5.22
C VAL A 10 -5.28 7.02 -5.29
N TRP A 11 -4.82 7.60 -4.18
CA TRP A 11 -4.41 9.01 -4.19
C TRP A 11 -3.34 9.27 -3.15
N ILE A 12 -2.63 10.38 -3.33
CA ILE A 12 -1.61 10.83 -2.39
C ILE A 12 -2.12 12.03 -1.61
N ASP A 13 -1.89 12.02 -0.30
CA ASP A 13 -2.11 13.15 0.58
C ASP A 13 -0.74 13.64 1.05
N CYS A 14 -0.29 14.75 0.48
CA CYS A 14 1.03 15.29 0.79
C CYS A 14 1.12 15.85 2.20
N ASN A 15 0.00 16.26 2.79
CA ASN A 15 0.00 16.78 4.16
C ASN A 15 0.33 15.72 5.19
N THR A 16 -0.06 14.49 4.93
CA THR A 16 0.19 13.36 5.84
C THR A 16 1.24 12.39 5.30
N SER A 17 1.82 12.68 4.15
CA SER A 17 2.80 11.82 3.47
C SER A 17 2.26 10.40 3.30
N THR A 18 1.00 10.29 2.89
CA THR A 18 0.30 9.02 2.81
C THR A 18 -0.29 8.81 1.42
N VAL A 19 -0.10 7.60 0.89
CA VAL A 19 -0.84 7.14 -0.27
C VAL A 19 -1.96 6.24 0.22
N TYR A 20 -3.19 6.55 -0.18
CA TYR A 20 -4.36 5.75 0.15
C TYR A 20 -4.72 4.85 -1.02
N VAL A 21 -4.93 3.57 -0.73
CA VAL A 21 -5.38 2.58 -1.72
C VAL A 21 -6.62 1.92 -1.17
N GLN A 22 -7.75 2.06 -1.85
CA GLN A 22 -9.04 1.61 -1.36
C GLN A 22 -9.81 0.84 -2.41
N GLY A 23 -10.69 -0.04 -1.96
CA GLY A 23 -11.65 -0.72 -2.81
C GLY A 23 -11.21 -2.13 -3.20
N PHE A 24 -11.47 -2.47 -4.46
CA PHE A 24 -11.23 -3.82 -4.98
C PHE A 24 -10.29 -3.73 -6.18
N LEU A 25 -9.09 -4.28 -6.03
CA LEU A 25 -8.09 -4.30 -7.10
C LEU A 25 -8.02 -5.69 -7.71
N ARG A 26 -8.59 -5.79 -8.91
CA ARG A 26 -8.67 -7.04 -9.67
C ARG A 26 -8.17 -6.83 -11.09
N LEU A 27 -7.08 -6.09 -11.23
CA LEU A 27 -6.51 -5.83 -12.54
C LEU A 27 -5.77 -7.07 -13.06
N SER A 28 -5.67 -7.17 -14.38
CA SER A 28 -5.03 -8.31 -15.03
C SER A 28 -3.56 -8.02 -15.27
N GLY A 29 -2.71 -8.68 -14.50
CA GLY A 29 -1.26 -8.61 -14.71
C GLY A 29 -0.63 -7.30 -14.30
N ILE A 30 0.68 -7.32 -14.30
CA ILE A 30 1.52 -6.20 -13.83
C ILE A 30 1.31 -4.95 -14.67
N GLN A 31 1.07 -5.12 -15.98
CA GLN A 31 0.92 -3.95 -16.87
C GLN A 31 -0.28 -3.09 -16.50
N GLU A 32 -1.38 -3.71 -16.09
CA GLU A 32 -2.56 -2.93 -15.70
C GLU A 32 -2.37 -2.25 -14.36
N TYR A 33 -1.46 -2.74 -13.54
CA TYR A 33 -1.11 -2.11 -12.27
C TYR A 33 -0.07 -1.01 -12.42
N GLN A 34 0.51 -0.82 -13.60
CA GLN A 34 1.59 0.14 -13.80
C GLN A 34 1.24 1.56 -13.36
N PRO A 35 0.05 2.10 -13.66
CA PRO A 35 -0.29 3.45 -13.17
C PRO A 35 -0.25 3.57 -11.64
N ILE A 36 -0.68 2.54 -10.94
CA ILE A 36 -0.64 2.53 -9.47
C ILE A 36 0.81 2.44 -8.99
N MET A 37 1.59 1.58 -9.61
CA MET A 37 3.02 1.47 -9.30
C MET A 37 3.74 2.80 -9.51
N ASP A 38 3.45 3.48 -10.61
CA ASP A 38 4.05 4.78 -10.92
C ASP A 38 3.70 5.82 -9.85
N LEU A 39 2.45 5.85 -9.40
CA LEU A 39 2.03 6.76 -8.35
C LEU A 39 2.79 6.48 -7.04
N LEU A 40 2.90 5.20 -6.67
CA LEU A 40 3.62 4.81 -5.45
C LEU A 40 5.09 5.18 -5.54
N LEU A 41 5.73 4.95 -6.68
CA LEU A 41 7.14 5.28 -6.85
C LEU A 41 7.38 6.79 -6.86
N GLN A 42 6.48 7.56 -7.46
CA GLN A 42 6.57 9.02 -7.41
C GLN A 42 6.45 9.53 -5.98
N ALA A 43 5.54 8.96 -5.20
CA ALA A 43 5.40 9.32 -3.80
C ALA A 43 6.67 9.00 -3.02
N ALA A 44 7.27 7.85 -3.28
CA ALA A 44 8.51 7.43 -2.61
C ALA A 44 9.68 8.35 -2.96
N GLU A 45 9.74 8.85 -4.19
CA GLU A 45 10.79 9.78 -4.59
C GLU A 45 10.62 11.16 -3.93
N ALA A 46 9.38 11.59 -3.74
CA ALA A 46 9.08 12.91 -3.21
C ALA A 46 9.13 12.98 -1.69
N LEU A 47 8.94 11.86 -1.02
CA LEU A 47 8.75 11.81 0.44
C LEU A 47 9.76 10.87 1.06
N SER A 48 10.50 11.36 2.06
CA SER A 48 11.45 10.50 2.79
C SER A 48 10.78 9.58 3.80
N ASP A 49 9.61 9.97 4.30
CA ASP A 49 8.75 9.14 5.13
C ASP A 49 7.44 8.93 4.37
N LEU A 50 7.16 7.71 3.98
CA LEU A 50 5.97 7.39 3.20
C LEU A 50 5.14 6.36 3.92
N THR A 51 3.86 6.63 4.06
CA THR A 51 2.88 5.67 4.54
C THR A 51 1.99 5.26 3.39
N VAL A 52 1.78 3.97 3.24
CA VAL A 52 0.79 3.43 2.30
C VAL A 52 -0.35 2.86 3.13
N ASN A 53 -1.51 3.49 3.04
CA ASN A 53 -2.67 3.12 3.82
C ASN A 53 -3.55 2.15 3.01
N LEU A 54 -3.59 0.92 3.45
CA LEU A 54 -4.33 -0.16 2.80
C LEU A 54 -5.56 -0.59 3.62
N GLN A 55 -5.92 0.18 4.63
CA GLN A 55 -6.97 -0.23 5.57
C GLN A 55 -8.31 -0.50 4.90
N LYS A 56 -8.61 0.21 3.83
CA LYS A 56 -9.85 0.05 3.09
C LYS A 56 -9.68 -0.65 1.76
N LEU A 57 -8.55 -1.30 1.56
CA LEU A 57 -8.34 -2.14 0.38
C LEU A 57 -8.88 -3.53 0.69
N GLU A 58 -10.10 -3.78 0.24
CA GLU A 58 -10.83 -4.98 0.63
C GLU A 58 -10.40 -6.22 -0.14
N PHE A 59 -9.91 -6.03 -1.36
CA PHE A 59 -9.46 -7.14 -2.19
C PHE A 59 -8.26 -6.75 -3.03
N LEU A 60 -7.31 -7.66 -3.13
CA LEU A 60 -6.13 -7.51 -3.98
C LEU A 60 -5.77 -8.88 -4.52
N ASN A 61 -5.72 -8.99 -5.85
CA ASN A 61 -5.37 -10.26 -6.48
C ASN A 61 -3.86 -10.52 -6.46
N SER A 62 -3.45 -11.68 -6.96
CA SER A 62 -2.04 -12.06 -6.92
C SER A 62 -1.14 -11.11 -7.72
N SER A 63 -1.63 -10.58 -8.83
CA SER A 63 -0.87 -9.58 -9.60
C SER A 63 -0.66 -8.31 -8.80
N GLY A 64 -1.66 -7.90 -8.02
CA GLY A 64 -1.54 -6.74 -7.15
C GLY A 64 -0.56 -6.97 -6.01
N ILE A 65 -0.56 -8.15 -5.42
CA ILE A 65 0.41 -8.51 -4.40
C ILE A 65 1.83 -8.51 -4.99
N SER A 66 1.99 -9.02 -6.20
CA SER A 66 3.28 -8.97 -6.89
C SER A 66 3.73 -7.53 -7.12
N MET A 67 2.80 -6.65 -7.51
CA MET A 67 3.10 -5.23 -7.70
C MET A 67 3.58 -4.60 -6.39
N LEU A 68 2.89 -4.84 -5.27
CA LEU A 68 3.32 -4.33 -3.97
C LEU A 68 4.68 -4.89 -3.57
N SER A 69 4.94 -6.15 -3.84
CA SER A 69 6.24 -6.76 -3.55
C SER A 69 7.35 -6.06 -4.32
N MET A 70 7.13 -5.78 -5.61
CA MET A 70 8.10 -5.05 -6.43
C MET A 70 8.32 -3.64 -5.91
N PHE A 71 7.26 -2.97 -5.49
CA PHE A 71 7.37 -1.64 -4.90
C PHE A 71 8.24 -1.66 -3.64
N VAL A 72 7.98 -2.59 -2.72
CA VAL A 72 8.74 -2.72 -1.48
C VAL A 72 10.22 -2.98 -1.76
N VAL A 73 10.51 -3.85 -2.72
CA VAL A 73 11.91 -4.14 -3.10
C VAL A 73 12.60 -2.89 -3.66
N LYS A 74 11.91 -2.12 -4.49
CA LYS A 74 12.48 -0.88 -5.04
C LYS A 74 12.74 0.15 -3.95
N VAL A 75 11.84 0.29 -2.99
CA VAL A 75 12.04 1.19 -1.85
C VAL A 75 13.25 0.75 -1.02
N ARG A 76 13.37 -0.55 -0.79
CA ARG A 76 14.53 -1.09 -0.07
C ARG A 76 15.83 -0.76 -0.78
N GLN A 77 15.85 -0.88 -2.10
CA GLN A 77 17.05 -0.60 -2.90
C GLN A 77 17.48 0.86 -2.82
N GLU A 78 16.52 1.77 -2.72
CA GLU A 78 16.83 3.20 -2.53
C GLU A 78 17.51 3.47 -1.19
N GLY A 79 17.10 2.76 -0.15
CA GLY A 79 17.77 2.77 1.15
C GLY A 79 17.58 4.02 2.01
N THR A 80 16.92 5.06 1.49
CA THR A 80 16.76 6.34 2.20
C THR A 80 15.33 6.61 2.63
N ILE A 81 14.40 5.76 2.27
CA ILE A 81 12.97 5.99 2.49
C ILE A 81 12.50 5.15 3.66
N ARG A 82 11.78 5.80 4.59
CA ARG A 82 11.07 5.07 5.63
C ARG A 82 9.69 4.75 5.12
N LEU A 83 9.39 3.48 5.05
CA LEU A 83 8.12 3.00 4.54
C LEU A 83 7.29 2.39 5.66
N THR A 84 6.05 2.83 5.76
CA THR A 84 5.06 2.26 6.66
C THR A 84 3.89 1.74 5.85
N LEU A 85 3.49 0.49 6.09
CA LEU A 85 2.26 -0.04 5.55
C LEU A 85 1.24 -0.11 6.67
N GLN A 86 0.08 0.49 6.46
CA GLN A 86 -1.03 0.44 7.40
C GLN A 86 -2.11 -0.48 6.86
N GLY A 87 -2.42 -1.52 7.61
CA GLY A 87 -3.46 -2.46 7.24
C GLY A 87 -4.59 -2.50 8.25
N SER A 88 -5.57 -3.33 7.99
CA SER A 88 -6.68 -3.61 8.89
C SER A 88 -6.70 -5.11 9.21
N ASP A 89 -6.80 -5.45 10.47
CA ASP A 89 -6.89 -6.85 10.88
C ASP A 89 -8.26 -7.47 10.55
N LYS A 90 -9.22 -6.65 10.14
CA LYS A 90 -10.51 -7.16 9.67
C LYS A 90 -10.52 -7.60 8.22
N VAL A 91 -9.51 -7.21 7.45
CA VAL A 91 -9.40 -7.65 6.06
C VAL A 91 -8.51 -8.88 6.02
N LEU A 92 -9.12 -10.03 5.80
CA LEU A 92 -8.45 -11.33 6.01
C LEU A 92 -7.15 -11.49 5.23
N TRP A 93 -7.12 -11.06 3.97
CA TRP A 93 -5.93 -11.25 3.15
C TRP A 93 -4.74 -10.43 3.67
N GLN A 94 -5.00 -9.29 4.32
CA GLN A 94 -3.94 -8.34 4.66
C GLN A 94 -2.99 -8.87 5.72
N THR A 95 -3.50 -9.52 6.75
CA THR A 95 -2.68 -9.93 7.88
C THR A 95 -1.50 -10.78 7.44
N LYS A 96 -1.76 -11.77 6.62
CA LYS A 96 -0.73 -12.69 6.17
C LYS A 96 0.14 -12.09 5.06
N SER A 97 -0.51 -11.45 4.08
CA SER A 97 0.20 -10.93 2.91
C SER A 97 1.11 -9.77 3.26
N LEU A 98 0.67 -8.87 4.14
CA LEU A 98 1.49 -7.73 4.52
C LEU A 98 2.69 -8.16 5.37
N LYS A 99 2.53 -9.18 6.19
CA LYS A 99 3.68 -9.74 6.93
C LYS A 99 4.72 -10.34 5.99
N ASN A 100 4.27 -10.94 4.90
CA ASN A 100 5.20 -11.45 3.89
C ASN A 100 5.95 -10.31 3.20
N LEU A 101 5.29 -9.18 2.96
CA LEU A 101 5.97 -8.01 2.41
C LEU A 101 7.03 -7.48 3.36
N GLN A 102 6.80 -7.52 4.65
CA GLN A 102 7.78 -7.07 5.64
C GLN A 102 9.05 -7.90 5.59
N ARG A 103 8.97 -9.17 5.21
CA ARG A 103 10.16 -10.01 5.05
C ARG A 103 11.06 -9.53 3.93
N LEU A 104 10.51 -8.85 2.92
CA LEU A 104 11.28 -8.31 1.81
C LEU A 104 12.05 -7.07 2.21
N MET A 105 11.61 -6.38 3.26
CA MET A 105 12.24 -5.15 3.74
C MET A 105 12.15 -5.14 5.28
N PRO A 106 13.17 -5.65 5.99
CA PRO A 106 13.10 -5.75 7.45
C PRO A 106 12.91 -4.41 8.16
N THR A 107 13.30 -3.31 7.53
CA THR A 107 13.12 -1.97 8.11
C THR A 107 11.72 -1.40 7.89
N LEU A 108 10.88 -2.10 7.14
CA LEU A 108 9.50 -1.69 6.91
C LEU A 108 8.71 -1.71 8.21
N THR A 109 8.01 -0.61 8.47
CA THR A 109 7.07 -0.55 9.60
C THR A 109 5.71 -1.07 9.13
N LEU A 110 5.18 -2.03 9.85
CA LEU A 110 3.88 -2.60 9.54
C LEU A 110 2.95 -2.40 10.72
N THR A 111 1.84 -1.72 10.50
CA THR A 111 0.83 -1.47 11.53
C THR A 111 -0.52 -1.99 11.09
N PHE A 112 -1.28 -2.53 12.03
CA PHE A 112 -2.66 -2.94 11.79
C PHE A 112 -3.55 -2.20 12.76
N THR A 113 -4.66 -1.67 12.24
CA THR A 113 -5.70 -1.11 13.10
C THR A 113 -6.84 -2.10 13.17
N SER A 114 -7.39 -2.28 14.37
CA SER A 114 -8.63 -3.01 14.48
C SER A 114 -9.78 -2.05 14.21
N ALA A 115 -10.87 -2.55 13.68
CA ALA A 115 -12.02 -1.72 13.46
C ALA A 115 -12.63 -1.24 14.77
N ASP A 116 -12.36 -1.96 15.84
CA ASP A 116 -12.85 -1.57 17.15
C ASP A 116 -12.18 -0.30 17.63
N SER A 117 -10.88 -0.18 17.39
CA SER A 117 -10.16 1.03 17.79
C SER A 117 -10.66 2.27 17.06
N THR A 118 -11.15 2.12 15.84
CA THR A 118 -11.70 3.26 15.10
C THR A 118 -13.10 3.62 15.54
N LYS A 119 -13.84 2.68 16.10
CA LYS A 119 -15.20 2.92 16.56
C LYS A 119 -15.28 3.55 17.92
N THR A 120 -14.30 3.28 18.74
CA THR A 120 -14.29 3.78 20.10
C THR A 120 -13.87 5.23 20.20
N ALA A 121 -13.44 5.76 19.12
CA ALA A 121 -13.05 7.17 19.08
C ALA A 121 -14.25 8.09 19.25
#